data_a6a3a359bcbf2c9666d8aab2729e9ec5
#
_entry.id   a6a3a359bcbf2c9666d8aab2729e9ec5
#
_cell.length_a   1.000
_cell.length_b   1.000
_cell.length_c   1.000
_cell.angle_alpha   90.00
_cell.angle_beta   90.00
_cell.angle_gamma   90.00
#
_symmetry.space_group_name_H-M   'P 1'
#
loop_
_entity.id
_entity.type
_entity.pdbx_description
1 polymer ?
#
loop_
_entity_poly.entity_id
_entity_poly.type
_entity_poly.pdbx_seq_one_letter_code
_entity_poly.pdbx_strand_id
1 'polypeptide(L)'
;DASMDQTTIPPMQGVYVVANERATIRLNYNKHVFTSTSADMNRPMRAPQLQDPNFMRVRIQVNSDNSGADRMYVIQHENATKGYDNGYDAKNILADGQANIYTYEQEGQMEISVTNQLDSTYIGFAAGDDAVYTLTFTSLVGEEMYLYDIEQDILIPLAEQEQYTFYAQPNSVNNQRFILLLNPDDAGNISGGDGVATDIENLSASSHIWFSGKTLHVADAPANTTLAIYSACGMCIMAPNVIPSAPYALDLSHLPMGVYVLRLNNQAYKFVCK
;
A
#
# COMPACT_ATOMS: atom_id res chain seq x y z
N ASP A 1 12.19 31.80 23.66
CA ASP A 1 12.46 32.22 22.28
C ASP A 1 13.30 31.13 21.63
N ALA A 2 12.64 30.18 20.99
CA ALA A 2 13.29 29.24 20.10
C ALA A 2 13.68 30.02 18.84
N SER A 3 15.00 30.19 18.60
CA SER A 3 15.48 30.71 17.33
C SER A 3 15.04 29.76 16.23
N MET A 4 14.02 30.13 15.46
CA MET A 4 13.68 29.42 14.25
C MET A 4 14.86 29.56 13.29
N ASP A 5 15.48 28.43 12.94
CA ASP A 5 16.44 28.39 11.85
C ASP A 5 15.78 28.97 10.61
N GLN A 6 16.46 29.95 10.01
CA GLN A 6 15.94 30.58 8.80
C GLN A 6 16.07 29.61 7.64
N THR A 7 14.97 28.98 7.27
CA THR A 7 14.91 28.08 6.10
C THR A 7 14.66 28.92 4.86
N THR A 8 15.55 28.82 3.87
CA THR A 8 15.39 29.48 2.57
C THR A 8 14.59 28.55 1.65
N ILE A 9 13.46 29.02 1.17
CA ILE A 9 12.63 28.29 0.21
C ILE A 9 13.09 28.64 -1.20
N PRO A 10 13.54 27.67 -2.02
CA PRO A 10 13.93 27.92 -3.40
C PRO A 10 12.77 28.49 -4.25
N PRO A 11 13.07 29.25 -5.30
CA PRO A 11 12.04 29.70 -6.25
C PRO A 11 11.27 28.50 -6.84
N MET A 12 9.98 28.70 -7.09
CA MET A 12 9.08 27.69 -7.68
C MET A 12 8.80 26.47 -6.81
N GLN A 13 9.15 26.51 -5.53
CA GLN A 13 8.83 25.46 -4.58
C GLN A 13 7.61 25.83 -3.75
N GLY A 14 6.62 24.93 -3.71
CA GLY A 14 5.49 24.99 -2.79
C GLY A 14 5.90 24.46 -1.41
N VAL A 15 5.34 25.05 -0.36
CA VAL A 15 5.47 24.57 1.00
C VAL A 15 4.09 24.47 1.64
N TYR A 16 3.87 23.41 2.41
CA TYR A 16 2.71 23.30 3.26
C TYR A 16 3.01 23.94 4.61
N VAL A 17 2.05 24.70 5.11
CA VAL A 17 2.14 25.30 6.45
C VAL A 17 0.97 24.79 7.28
N VAL A 18 1.27 24.14 8.38
CA VAL A 18 0.29 23.68 9.35
C VAL A 18 0.23 24.69 10.49
N ALA A 19 -0.94 25.28 10.73
CA ALA A 19 -1.19 26.15 11.86
C ALA A 19 -1.96 25.37 12.94
N ASN A 20 -1.36 25.20 14.11
CA ASN A 20 -2.00 24.53 15.25
C ASN A 20 -3.06 25.42 15.95
N GLU A 21 -3.03 26.71 15.67
CA GLU A 21 -3.99 27.69 16.14
C GLU A 21 -4.18 28.81 15.09
N ARG A 22 -5.14 29.69 15.32
CA ARG A 22 -5.36 30.82 14.42
C ARG A 22 -4.14 31.74 14.37
N ALA A 23 -3.44 31.75 13.26
CA ALA A 23 -2.22 32.52 13.04
C ALA A 23 -2.28 33.36 11.75
N THR A 24 -1.42 34.36 11.65
CA THR A 24 -1.23 35.16 10.45
C THR A 24 0.20 34.99 9.94
N ILE A 25 0.33 34.46 8.72
CA ILE A 25 1.62 34.37 8.04
C ILE A 25 1.87 35.69 7.31
N ARG A 26 3.00 36.33 7.61
CA ARG A 26 3.44 37.54 6.92
C ARG A 26 4.70 37.24 6.11
N LEU A 27 4.60 37.36 4.80
CA LEU A 27 5.71 37.26 3.88
C LEU A 27 6.22 38.71 3.57
N ASN A 28 7.35 39.08 4.13
CA ASN A 28 7.93 40.39 3.90
C ASN A 28 8.69 40.41 2.58
N TYR A 29 8.26 41.21 1.64
CA TYR A 29 8.86 41.32 0.31
C TYR A 29 10.36 41.69 0.33
N ASN A 30 10.79 42.50 1.30
CA ASN A 30 12.18 42.90 1.47
C ASN A 30 13.09 41.79 2.10
N LYS A 31 12.52 40.64 2.42
CA LYS A 31 13.27 39.46 2.91
C LYS A 31 13.58 38.47 1.78
N HIS A 32 13.28 38.83 0.54
CA HIS A 32 13.71 38.04 -0.60
C HIS A 32 15.23 38.05 -0.68
N VAL A 33 15.83 36.89 -0.62
CA VAL A 33 17.28 36.72 -0.66
C VAL A 33 17.69 36.47 -2.10
N PHE A 34 18.39 37.41 -2.71
CA PHE A 34 19.11 37.19 -3.96
C PHE A 34 20.57 36.96 -3.61
N THR A 35 21.01 35.71 -3.52
CA THR A 35 22.41 35.40 -3.32
C THR A 35 23.05 35.04 -4.65
N SER A 36 24.15 35.73 -4.98
CA SER A 36 24.95 35.42 -6.18
C SER A 36 25.86 34.20 -6.01
N THR A 37 25.93 33.64 -4.82
CA THR A 37 26.75 32.46 -4.49
C THR A 37 25.89 31.24 -4.34
N SER A 38 25.24 30.89 -5.39
CA SER A 38 24.12 29.97 -5.39
C SER A 38 24.47 28.54 -5.78
N ALA A 39 25.55 28.00 -5.26
CA ALA A 39 25.72 26.54 -5.29
C ALA A 39 24.59 25.82 -4.54
N ASP A 40 23.99 26.47 -3.53
CA ASP A 40 22.91 25.89 -2.72
C ASP A 40 21.50 26.19 -3.23
N MET A 41 21.30 27.24 -4.03
CA MET A 41 19.97 27.61 -4.55
C MET A 41 19.49 26.73 -5.70
N ASN A 42 20.40 26.01 -6.38
CA ASN A 42 20.10 25.07 -7.45
C ASN A 42 20.18 23.60 -6.99
N ARG A 43 20.38 23.37 -5.71
CA ARG A 43 20.16 22.01 -5.22
C ARG A 43 18.65 21.75 -5.31
N PRO A 44 18.21 20.85 -6.18
CA PRO A 44 16.92 20.25 -5.94
C PRO A 44 16.97 19.72 -4.51
N MET A 45 15.87 19.81 -3.76
CA MET A 45 15.74 19.11 -2.48
C MET A 45 15.74 17.60 -2.70
N ARG A 46 16.66 17.15 -3.51
CA ARG A 46 17.06 15.77 -3.60
C ARG A 46 18.05 15.62 -2.46
N ALA A 47 17.62 15.04 -1.37
CA ALA A 47 18.54 14.54 -0.37
C ALA A 47 19.73 13.91 -1.11
N PRO A 48 20.99 14.17 -0.72
CA PRO A 48 22.10 13.43 -1.28
C PRO A 48 21.70 11.97 -1.18
N GLN A 49 21.82 11.23 -2.28
CA GLN A 49 21.72 9.78 -2.23
C GLN A 49 22.94 9.35 -1.39
N LEU A 50 22.79 9.39 -0.09
CA LEU A 50 23.61 8.59 0.78
C LEU A 50 23.33 7.17 0.32
N GLN A 51 24.36 6.46 -0.02
CA GLN A 51 24.27 5.03 -0.26
C GLN A 51 24.04 4.39 1.11
N ASP A 52 22.81 4.49 1.59
CA ASP A 52 22.35 3.72 2.73
C ASP A 52 22.20 2.28 2.21
N PRO A 53 23.03 1.34 2.68
CA PRO A 53 22.93 -0.05 2.25
C PRO A 53 21.59 -0.68 2.61
N ASN A 54 20.88 -0.10 3.58
CA ASN A 54 19.58 -0.56 4.05
C ASN A 54 18.44 0.26 3.46
N PHE A 55 18.73 1.11 2.45
CA PHE A 55 17.69 1.91 1.81
C PHE A 55 16.70 1.04 1.07
N MET A 56 15.45 1.11 1.48
CA MET A 56 14.34 0.48 0.78
C MET A 56 13.27 1.51 0.46
N ARG A 57 12.54 1.28 -0.60
CA ARG A 57 11.45 2.17 -1.02
C ARG A 57 10.41 1.41 -1.83
N VAL A 58 9.16 1.74 -1.59
CA VAL A 58 8.04 1.37 -2.43
C VAL A 58 7.12 2.57 -2.62
N ARG A 59 6.61 2.74 -3.82
CA ARG A 59 5.50 3.62 -4.12
C ARG A 59 4.28 2.77 -4.43
N ILE A 60 3.20 3.04 -3.73
CA ILE A 60 1.90 2.40 -3.94
C ILE A 60 0.94 3.46 -4.48
N GLN A 61 0.31 3.16 -5.60
CA GLN A 61 -0.71 4.00 -6.20
C GLN A 61 -2.03 3.24 -6.23
N VAL A 62 -3.10 3.88 -5.77
CA VAL A 62 -4.46 3.37 -5.93
C VAL A 62 -5.15 4.10 -7.07
N ASN A 63 -5.93 3.36 -7.86
CA ASN A 63 -6.76 3.91 -8.94
C ASN A 63 -8.16 3.29 -8.86
N SER A 64 -9.15 4.07 -9.29
CA SER A 64 -10.52 3.62 -9.53
C SER A 64 -11.11 4.37 -10.73
N ASP A 65 -12.27 3.94 -11.20
CA ASP A 65 -12.85 4.50 -12.42
C ASP A 65 -13.42 5.92 -12.20
N ASN A 66 -14.04 6.19 -11.03
CA ASN A 66 -14.69 7.47 -10.74
C ASN A 66 -14.11 8.19 -9.51
N SER A 67 -13.51 7.48 -8.56
CA SER A 67 -12.97 8.08 -7.33
C SER A 67 -11.53 8.57 -7.46
N GLY A 68 -11.03 8.67 -8.70
CA GLY A 68 -9.70 9.21 -8.98
C GLY A 68 -8.55 8.28 -8.62
N ALA A 69 -7.40 8.88 -8.37
CA ALA A 69 -6.17 8.17 -8.02
C ALA A 69 -5.45 8.89 -6.88
N ASP A 70 -4.84 8.10 -6.01
CA ASP A 70 -3.96 8.58 -4.95
C ASP A 70 -2.69 7.74 -4.89
N ARG A 71 -1.67 8.21 -4.20
CA ARG A 71 -0.38 7.53 -4.12
C ARG A 71 0.33 7.85 -2.81
N MET A 72 1.08 6.89 -2.34
CA MET A 72 1.92 7.05 -1.16
C MET A 72 3.31 6.47 -1.36
N TYR A 73 4.23 6.83 -0.48
CA TYR A 73 5.57 6.29 -0.43
C TYR A 73 5.85 5.74 0.97
N VAL A 74 6.45 4.54 1.03
CA VAL A 74 7.12 4.05 2.23
C VAL A 74 8.61 3.95 1.92
N ILE A 75 9.42 4.55 2.77
CA ILE A 75 10.87 4.65 2.58
C ILE A 75 11.56 4.23 3.87
N GLN A 76 12.49 3.29 3.78
CA GLN A 76 13.37 2.97 4.90
C GLN A 76 14.63 3.81 4.82
N HIS A 77 14.98 4.46 5.94
CA HIS A 77 16.18 5.25 6.07
C HIS A 77 16.72 5.18 7.51
N GLU A 78 18.01 4.95 7.67
CA GLU A 78 18.64 4.71 8.98
C GLU A 78 18.45 5.83 10.02
N ASN A 79 18.30 7.08 9.58
CA ASN A 79 18.17 8.25 10.44
C ASN A 79 16.70 8.64 10.72
N ALA A 80 15.74 7.90 10.21
CA ALA A 80 14.33 8.12 10.49
C ALA A 80 13.88 7.38 11.76
N THR A 81 12.67 7.68 12.24
CA THR A 81 12.03 6.98 13.36
C THR A 81 10.77 6.24 12.87
N LYS A 82 10.04 5.59 13.77
CA LYS A 82 8.71 5.02 13.47
C LYS A 82 7.57 6.05 13.57
N GLY A 83 7.84 7.22 14.12
CA GLY A 83 6.86 8.30 14.27
C GLY A 83 7.13 9.41 13.26
N TYR A 84 6.33 10.47 13.35
CA TYR A 84 6.44 11.61 12.44
C TYR A 84 7.79 12.35 12.61
N ASP A 85 8.56 12.37 11.56
CA ASP A 85 9.84 13.07 11.44
C ASP A 85 9.71 14.29 10.52
N ASN A 86 9.75 15.48 11.10
CA ASN A 86 9.66 16.71 10.32
C ASN A 86 10.83 16.83 9.33
N GLY A 87 10.49 16.99 8.05
CA GLY A 87 11.44 17.05 6.94
C GLY A 87 11.67 15.70 6.23
N TYR A 88 11.20 14.60 6.80
CA TYR A 88 11.16 13.27 6.17
C TYR A 88 9.76 12.90 5.76
N ASP A 89 8.79 13.04 6.66
CA ASP A 89 7.41 12.63 6.46
C ASP A 89 6.54 13.73 5.88
N ALA A 90 5.51 13.33 5.14
CA ALA A 90 4.46 14.22 4.67
C ALA A 90 3.09 13.66 5.05
N LYS A 91 2.30 14.51 5.73
CA LYS A 91 0.93 14.13 6.10
C LYS A 91 0.04 14.00 4.89
N ASN A 92 -0.80 12.98 4.91
CA ASN A 92 -1.83 12.79 3.90
C ASN A 92 -2.93 13.85 4.02
N ILE A 93 -3.43 14.30 2.87
CA ILE A 93 -4.57 15.22 2.78
C ILE A 93 -5.72 14.44 2.15
N LEU A 94 -6.63 13.99 3.02
CA LEU A 94 -7.81 13.26 2.55
C LEU A 94 -8.70 14.17 1.69
N ALA A 95 -9.12 13.65 0.55
CA ALA A 95 -10.09 14.29 -0.32
C ALA A 95 -11.41 13.52 -0.27
N ASP A 96 -12.50 14.21 0.03
CA ASP A 96 -13.84 13.63 0.11
C ASP A 96 -14.25 13.02 -1.25
N GLY A 97 -14.83 11.83 -1.21
CA GLY A 97 -15.30 11.11 -2.40
C GLY A 97 -14.20 10.51 -3.28
N GLN A 98 -12.93 10.68 -2.89
CA GLN A 98 -11.79 10.10 -3.60
C GLN A 98 -11.18 8.93 -2.84
N ALA A 99 -10.54 8.03 -3.60
CA ALA A 99 -9.73 6.99 -2.99
C ALA A 99 -8.48 7.62 -2.36
N ASN A 100 -8.16 7.22 -1.12
CA ASN A 100 -6.94 7.65 -0.44
C ASN A 100 -6.21 6.43 0.11
N ILE A 101 -4.88 6.44 -0.04
CA ILE A 101 -3.97 5.42 0.48
C ILE A 101 -2.84 6.09 1.27
N TYR A 102 -2.53 5.57 2.46
CA TYR A 102 -1.62 6.22 3.40
C TYR A 102 -1.03 5.22 4.38
N THR A 103 0.10 5.53 5.02
CA THR A 103 0.47 4.84 6.26
C THR A 103 -0.32 5.43 7.43
N TYR A 104 -0.66 4.57 8.38
CA TYR A 104 -1.35 4.97 9.59
C TYR A 104 -0.42 4.84 10.79
N GLU A 105 -0.03 5.98 11.32
CA GLU A 105 0.91 6.11 12.43
C GLU A 105 0.25 6.82 13.61
N GLN A 106 0.95 6.87 14.75
CA GLN A 106 0.41 7.49 15.97
C GLN A 106 0.05 8.97 15.77
N GLU A 107 0.81 9.68 14.95
CA GLU A 107 0.62 11.10 14.63
C GLU A 107 -0.36 11.35 13.47
N GLY A 108 -0.94 10.30 12.92
CA GLY A 108 -1.97 10.35 11.88
C GLY A 108 -1.58 9.64 10.58
N GLN A 109 -2.18 10.09 9.50
CA GLN A 109 -2.04 9.52 8.17
C GLN A 109 -0.92 10.21 7.40
N MET A 110 -0.02 9.42 6.76
CA MET A 110 1.11 9.95 5.97
C MET A 110 0.99 9.53 4.51
N GLU A 111 1.18 10.49 3.60
CA GLU A 111 1.35 10.25 2.16
C GLU A 111 2.79 9.81 1.87
N ILE A 112 3.76 10.37 2.59
CA ILE A 112 5.15 9.92 2.57
C ILE A 112 5.51 9.55 4.01
N SER A 113 5.84 8.28 4.22
CA SER A 113 6.35 7.78 5.48
C SER A 113 7.80 7.34 5.31
N VAL A 114 8.69 7.92 6.09
CA VAL A 114 10.09 7.55 6.13
C VAL A 114 10.39 6.95 7.49
N THR A 115 10.71 5.68 7.54
CA THR A 115 10.85 4.92 8.78
C THR A 115 12.23 4.25 8.86
N ASN A 116 12.72 3.98 10.04
CA ASN A 116 13.91 3.15 10.24
C ASN A 116 13.62 1.64 10.15
N GLN A 117 12.36 1.25 10.08
CA GLN A 117 11.91 -0.14 9.93
C GLN A 117 10.66 -0.17 9.05
N LEU A 118 10.84 -0.55 7.79
CA LEU A 118 9.77 -0.64 6.80
C LEU A 118 8.89 -1.88 7.04
N ASP A 119 9.49 -2.95 7.52
CA ASP A 119 8.77 -4.18 7.83
C ASP A 119 7.66 -3.95 8.86
N SER A 120 6.53 -4.61 8.65
CA SER A 120 5.32 -4.49 9.49
C SER A 120 4.71 -3.08 9.52
N THR A 121 4.86 -2.32 8.42
CA THR A 121 4.23 -1.02 8.27
C THR A 121 2.77 -1.17 7.84
N TYR A 122 1.83 -0.66 8.65
CA TYR A 122 0.42 -0.65 8.33
C TYR A 122 0.08 0.41 7.30
N ILE A 123 -0.74 0.02 6.32
CA ILE A 123 -1.24 0.87 5.26
C ILE A 123 -2.76 0.91 5.34
N GLY A 124 -3.26 2.13 5.51
CA GLY A 124 -4.69 2.43 5.53
C GLY A 124 -5.22 2.74 4.14
N PHE A 125 -6.51 2.54 3.99
CA PHE A 125 -7.23 2.85 2.78
C PHE A 125 -8.58 3.49 3.12
N ALA A 126 -8.89 4.60 2.47
CA ALA A 126 -10.21 5.21 2.49
C ALA A 126 -10.81 5.11 1.08
N ALA A 127 -11.94 4.43 0.97
CA ALA A 127 -12.68 4.29 -0.27
C ALA A 127 -13.40 5.60 -0.62
N GLY A 128 -13.39 5.97 -1.89
CA GLY A 128 -14.27 6.97 -2.44
C GLY A 128 -15.64 6.39 -2.81
N ASP A 129 -16.24 6.91 -3.87
CA ASP A 129 -17.57 6.49 -4.32
C ASP A 129 -17.59 5.15 -5.05
N ASP A 130 -16.44 4.66 -5.51
CA ASP A 130 -16.31 3.36 -6.18
C ASP A 130 -16.25 2.19 -5.19
N ALA A 131 -16.50 1.00 -5.69
CA ALA A 131 -16.41 -0.24 -4.94
C ALA A 131 -15.19 -1.10 -5.32
N VAL A 132 -14.54 -0.81 -6.44
CA VAL A 132 -13.41 -1.59 -6.98
C VAL A 132 -12.22 -0.68 -7.18
N TYR A 133 -11.09 -1.09 -6.65
CA TYR A 133 -9.84 -0.34 -6.64
C TYR A 133 -8.69 -1.21 -7.11
N THR A 134 -7.71 -0.59 -7.77
CA THR A 134 -6.49 -1.28 -8.22
C THR A 134 -5.28 -0.58 -7.62
N LEU A 135 -4.47 -1.32 -6.88
CA LEU A 135 -3.13 -0.90 -6.48
C LEU A 135 -2.15 -1.18 -7.60
N THR A 136 -1.19 -0.29 -7.79
CA THR A 136 -0.03 -0.47 -8.67
C THR A 136 1.22 -0.14 -7.89
N PHE A 137 2.20 -1.05 -7.92
CA PHE A 137 3.45 -0.90 -7.19
C PHE A 137 4.55 -0.42 -8.13
N THR A 138 5.31 0.59 -7.69
CA THR A 138 6.38 1.17 -8.49
C THR A 138 7.52 1.69 -7.62
N SER A 139 8.62 2.03 -8.25
CA SER A 139 9.81 2.58 -7.56
C SER A 139 10.32 1.66 -6.46
N LEU A 140 10.25 0.35 -6.69
CA LEU A 140 10.76 -0.66 -5.78
C LEU A 140 12.28 -0.60 -5.70
N VAL A 141 12.83 -0.46 -4.50
CA VAL A 141 14.26 -0.48 -4.22
C VAL A 141 14.48 -1.25 -2.93
N GLY A 142 15.46 -2.12 -2.91
CA GLY A 142 15.83 -2.92 -1.74
C GLY A 142 15.55 -4.40 -1.92
N GLU A 143 15.28 -5.08 -0.82
CA GLU A 143 14.97 -6.50 -0.76
C GLU A 143 13.56 -6.82 -1.29
N GLU A 144 13.21 -8.09 -1.35
CA GLU A 144 11.85 -8.53 -1.68
C GLU A 144 10.86 -7.98 -0.64
N MET A 145 9.74 -7.48 -1.13
CA MET A 145 8.67 -6.92 -0.31
C MET A 145 7.34 -7.57 -0.66
N TYR A 146 6.49 -7.64 0.31
CA TYR A 146 5.15 -8.22 0.19
C TYR A 146 4.11 -7.27 0.76
N LEU A 147 2.95 -7.19 0.14
CA LEU A 147 1.77 -6.54 0.70
C LEU A 147 0.76 -7.60 1.12
N TYR A 148 0.37 -7.60 2.38
CA TYR A 148 -0.68 -8.48 2.88
C TYR A 148 -1.99 -7.71 3.03
N ASP A 149 -3.03 -8.12 2.30
CA ASP A 149 -4.40 -7.62 2.48
C ASP A 149 -5.06 -8.36 3.63
N ILE A 150 -5.18 -7.71 4.77
CA ILE A 150 -5.71 -8.28 6.01
C ILE A 150 -7.19 -8.67 5.86
N GLU A 151 -7.98 -7.91 5.09
CA GLU A 151 -9.41 -8.23 4.89
C GLU A 151 -9.64 -9.41 3.96
N GLN A 152 -8.77 -9.60 2.97
CA GLN A 152 -8.92 -10.67 1.98
C GLN A 152 -8.07 -11.89 2.33
N ASP A 153 -7.19 -11.80 3.32
CA ASP A 153 -6.20 -12.83 3.67
C ASP A 153 -5.35 -13.22 2.44
N ILE A 154 -4.82 -12.21 1.74
CA ILE A 154 -4.04 -12.38 0.50
C ILE A 154 -2.68 -11.73 0.67
N LEU A 155 -1.62 -12.50 0.41
CA LEU A 155 -0.25 -12.01 0.32
C LEU A 155 0.14 -11.77 -1.14
N ILE A 156 0.62 -10.57 -1.43
CA ILE A 156 0.99 -10.11 -2.76
C ILE A 156 2.49 -9.84 -2.78
N PRO A 157 3.31 -10.60 -3.53
CA PRO A 157 4.71 -10.23 -3.75
C PRO A 157 4.75 -8.96 -4.60
N LEU A 158 5.56 -7.98 -4.18
CA LEU A 158 5.66 -6.71 -4.88
C LEU A 158 6.66 -6.81 -6.02
N ALA A 159 6.21 -6.47 -7.22
CA ALA A 159 7.06 -6.31 -8.39
C ALA A 159 6.77 -4.97 -9.07
N GLU A 160 7.73 -4.48 -9.86
CA GLU A 160 7.57 -3.22 -10.59
C GLU A 160 6.42 -3.34 -11.60
N GLN A 161 5.45 -2.42 -11.54
CA GLN A 161 4.20 -2.41 -12.32
C GLN A 161 3.21 -3.55 -11.99
N GLU A 162 3.44 -4.33 -10.96
CA GLU A 162 2.47 -5.31 -10.48
C GLU A 162 1.18 -4.61 -10.05
N GLN A 163 0.05 -5.29 -10.26
CA GLN A 163 -1.28 -4.75 -9.96
C GLN A 163 -2.08 -5.71 -9.09
N TYR A 164 -2.71 -5.16 -8.07
CA TYR A 164 -3.63 -5.87 -7.19
C TYR A 164 -4.99 -5.18 -7.19
N THR A 165 -6.05 -5.90 -7.54
CA THR A 165 -7.42 -5.37 -7.55
C THR A 165 -8.21 -5.93 -6.37
N PHE A 166 -8.86 -5.03 -5.63
CA PHE A 166 -9.63 -5.39 -4.44
C PHE A 166 -10.98 -4.65 -4.39
N TYR A 167 -11.87 -5.16 -3.55
CA TYR A 167 -13.15 -4.53 -3.23
C TYR A 167 -13.05 -3.79 -1.90
N ALA A 168 -13.68 -2.61 -1.82
CA ALA A 168 -13.97 -1.93 -0.58
C ALA A 168 -15.39 -1.34 -0.63
N GLN A 169 -16.07 -1.30 0.50
CA GLN A 169 -17.37 -0.65 0.56
C GLN A 169 -17.21 0.84 0.28
N PRO A 170 -18.02 1.45 -0.60
CA PRO A 170 -17.95 2.88 -0.89
C PRO A 170 -17.97 3.72 0.39
N ASN A 171 -17.14 4.76 0.43
CA ASN A 171 -17.00 5.68 1.57
C ASN A 171 -16.59 5.01 2.89
N SER A 172 -16.03 3.80 2.85
CA SER A 172 -15.47 3.13 4.03
C SER A 172 -14.04 3.55 4.28
N VAL A 173 -13.61 3.47 5.54
CA VAL A 173 -12.23 3.74 5.97
C VAL A 173 -11.73 2.57 6.79
N ASN A 174 -10.58 2.02 6.40
CA ASN A 174 -9.87 1.02 7.16
C ASN A 174 -8.40 1.43 7.29
N ASN A 175 -8.00 1.87 8.48
CA ASN A 175 -6.63 2.36 8.75
C ASN A 175 -5.57 1.24 8.79
N GLN A 176 -5.99 -0.01 8.80
CA GLN A 176 -5.11 -1.19 8.84
C GLN A 176 -5.52 -2.21 7.77
N ARG A 177 -5.90 -1.73 6.59
CA ARG A 177 -6.32 -2.58 5.47
C ARG A 177 -5.22 -3.51 5.02
N PHE A 178 -4.02 -2.96 4.89
CA PHE A 178 -2.86 -3.69 4.40
C PHE A 178 -1.69 -3.57 5.37
N ILE A 179 -0.74 -4.49 5.24
CA ILE A 179 0.54 -4.40 5.92
C ILE A 179 1.66 -4.76 4.94
N LEU A 180 2.73 -3.97 4.99
CA LEU A 180 3.94 -4.20 4.22
C LEU A 180 4.88 -5.12 5.01
N LEU A 181 5.35 -6.19 4.38
CA LEU A 181 6.16 -7.23 5.00
C LEU A 181 7.44 -7.47 4.19
N LEU A 182 8.52 -7.82 4.88
CA LEU A 182 9.77 -8.31 4.25
C LEU A 182 9.85 -9.83 4.28
N ASN A 183 9.17 -10.47 5.21
CA ASN A 183 9.11 -11.91 5.30
C ASN A 183 7.67 -12.41 5.06
N PRO A 184 7.43 -13.24 4.04
CA PRO A 184 6.09 -13.73 3.73
C PRO A 184 5.47 -14.58 4.86
N ASP A 185 6.29 -15.22 5.68
CA ASP A 185 5.82 -16.08 6.79
C ASP A 185 5.14 -15.26 7.91
N ASP A 186 5.44 -13.96 8.00
CA ASP A 186 4.86 -13.08 9.02
C ASP A 186 3.38 -12.79 8.77
N ALA A 187 2.88 -12.96 7.55
CA ALA A 187 1.46 -12.85 7.23
C ALA A 187 0.60 -13.80 8.07
N GLY A 188 1.10 -15.01 8.36
CA GLY A 188 0.42 -16.00 9.20
C GLY A 188 0.32 -15.61 10.69
N ASN A 189 1.13 -14.65 11.13
CA ASN A 189 1.18 -14.19 12.53
C ASN A 189 0.32 -12.93 12.77
N ILE A 190 -0.19 -12.32 11.70
CA ILE A 190 -1.01 -11.12 11.78
C ILE A 190 -2.46 -11.55 12.00
N SER A 191 -2.80 -11.83 13.25
CA SER A 191 -4.20 -11.96 13.65
C SER A 191 -4.84 -10.58 13.59
N GLY A 192 -5.83 -10.42 12.71
CA GLY A 192 -6.62 -9.21 12.60
C GLY A 192 -7.08 -8.74 13.98
N GLY A 193 -6.87 -7.46 14.27
CA GLY A 193 -7.23 -6.86 15.53
C GLY A 193 -8.71 -7.06 15.90
N ASP A 194 -8.91 -7.38 17.16
CA ASP A 194 -10.14 -7.34 17.94
C ASP A 194 -11.41 -7.96 17.31
N GLY A 195 -11.64 -9.22 17.59
CA GLY A 195 -12.96 -9.81 17.37
C GLY A 195 -13.01 -11.33 17.42
N VAL A 196 -13.10 -11.85 18.63
CA VAL A 196 -13.57 -13.22 18.94
C VAL A 196 -12.66 -14.37 18.46
N ALA A 197 -11.88 -14.86 19.43
CA ALA A 197 -11.27 -16.17 19.36
C ALA A 197 -12.36 -17.22 19.08
N THR A 198 -12.40 -17.73 17.86
CA THR A 198 -12.93 -19.05 17.60
C THR A 198 -11.73 -19.97 17.40
N ASP A 199 -11.54 -20.87 18.35
CA ASP A 199 -10.63 -22.00 18.23
C ASP A 199 -10.81 -22.68 16.88
N ILE A 200 -9.84 -22.48 15.99
CA ILE A 200 -9.60 -23.39 14.87
C ILE A 200 -8.16 -23.83 14.99
N GLU A 201 -8.00 -24.94 15.68
CA GLU A 201 -6.81 -25.78 15.56
C GLU A 201 -6.64 -26.19 14.09
N ASN A 202 -5.39 -26.09 13.59
CA ASN A 202 -4.90 -26.47 12.26
C ASN A 202 -5.02 -25.41 11.14
N LEU A 203 -4.22 -24.35 11.23
CA LEU A 203 -3.69 -23.68 10.07
C LEU A 203 -2.43 -24.38 9.58
N SER A 204 -2.62 -25.55 8.98
CA SER A 204 -1.59 -26.16 8.15
C SER A 204 -1.60 -25.46 6.79
N ALA A 205 -0.51 -24.77 6.49
CA ALA A 205 -0.12 -24.28 5.15
C ALA A 205 -1.26 -23.63 4.35
N SER A 206 -1.53 -22.36 4.62
CA SER A 206 -2.35 -21.55 3.74
C SER A 206 -1.64 -21.37 2.40
N SER A 207 -2.29 -21.77 1.31
CA SER A 207 -1.78 -21.52 -0.03
C SER A 207 -1.75 -20.01 -0.26
N HIS A 208 -0.61 -19.45 -0.63
CA HIS A 208 -0.52 -18.04 -1.02
C HIS A 208 -1.13 -17.83 -2.40
N ILE A 209 -2.11 -16.94 -2.49
CA ILE A 209 -2.86 -16.65 -3.71
C ILE A 209 -2.82 -15.18 -4.02
N TRP A 210 -2.50 -14.81 -5.26
CA TRP A 210 -2.60 -13.43 -5.72
C TRP A 210 -3.02 -13.37 -7.19
N PHE A 211 -3.47 -12.20 -7.63
CA PHE A 211 -3.84 -11.93 -9.01
C PHE A 211 -2.88 -10.93 -9.62
N SER A 212 -2.34 -11.24 -10.79
CA SER A 212 -1.54 -10.34 -11.62
C SER A 212 -2.28 -10.15 -12.95
N GLY A 213 -2.87 -8.97 -13.15
CA GLY A 213 -3.75 -8.75 -14.29
C GLY A 213 -4.92 -9.74 -14.29
N LYS A 214 -5.03 -10.56 -15.35
CA LYS A 214 -6.03 -11.63 -15.46
C LYS A 214 -5.47 -13.02 -15.16
N THR A 215 -4.35 -13.11 -14.47
CA THR A 215 -3.74 -14.38 -14.09
C THR A 215 -3.86 -14.58 -12.58
N LEU A 216 -4.42 -15.71 -12.18
CA LEU A 216 -4.40 -16.19 -10.81
C LEU A 216 -3.09 -16.93 -10.57
N HIS A 217 -2.39 -16.57 -9.52
CA HIS A 217 -1.19 -17.26 -9.05
C HIS A 217 -1.47 -17.95 -7.71
N VAL A 218 -0.97 -19.15 -7.56
CA VAL A 218 -1.05 -19.95 -6.33
C VAL A 218 0.37 -20.42 -6.02
N ALA A 219 0.96 -19.91 -4.94
CA ALA A 219 2.21 -20.43 -4.39
C ALA A 219 1.92 -21.36 -3.21
N ASP A 220 2.82 -22.26 -2.94
CA ASP A 220 2.85 -23.12 -1.75
C ASP A 220 1.57 -23.93 -1.49
N ALA A 221 0.82 -24.27 -2.54
CA ALA A 221 -0.33 -25.12 -2.41
C ALA A 221 0.09 -26.55 -2.03
N PRO A 222 -0.52 -27.14 -0.99
CA PRO A 222 -0.30 -28.55 -0.68
C PRO A 222 -0.58 -29.47 -1.87
N ALA A 223 0.09 -30.60 -1.93
CA ALA A 223 -0.21 -31.60 -2.94
C ALA A 223 -1.70 -31.99 -2.87
N ASN A 224 -2.30 -32.14 -4.06
CA ASN A 224 -3.74 -32.43 -4.24
C ASN A 224 -4.70 -31.27 -3.87
N THR A 225 -4.22 -30.04 -3.83
CA THR A 225 -5.11 -28.87 -3.68
C THR A 225 -6.09 -28.81 -4.84
N THR A 226 -7.37 -28.71 -4.54
CA THR A 226 -8.45 -28.62 -5.52
C THR A 226 -8.83 -27.16 -5.71
N LEU A 227 -8.86 -26.69 -6.96
CA LEU A 227 -9.24 -25.35 -7.35
C LEU A 227 -10.53 -25.38 -8.15
N ALA A 228 -11.50 -24.51 -7.81
CA ALA A 228 -12.75 -24.32 -8.55
C ALA A 228 -13.11 -22.84 -8.59
N ILE A 229 -13.82 -22.39 -9.63
CA ILE A 229 -14.29 -21.01 -9.77
C ILE A 229 -15.81 -21.00 -9.96
N TYR A 230 -16.47 -20.13 -9.22
CA TYR A 230 -17.91 -19.91 -9.26
C TYR A 230 -18.21 -18.44 -9.56
N SER A 231 -19.33 -18.21 -10.22
CA SER A 231 -19.88 -16.85 -10.33
C SER A 231 -20.47 -16.39 -8.99
N ALA A 232 -20.74 -15.09 -8.86
CA ALA A 232 -21.38 -14.52 -7.65
C ALA A 232 -22.75 -15.13 -7.33
N CYS A 233 -23.45 -15.67 -8.33
CA CYS A 233 -24.72 -16.39 -8.14
C CYS A 233 -24.55 -17.89 -7.84
N GLY A 234 -23.32 -18.38 -7.63
CA GLY A 234 -23.03 -19.78 -7.29
C GLY A 234 -22.93 -20.74 -8.47
N MET A 235 -23.02 -20.25 -9.71
CA MET A 235 -22.85 -21.09 -10.89
C MET A 235 -21.38 -21.51 -11.04
N CYS A 236 -21.13 -22.80 -11.21
CA CYS A 236 -19.78 -23.31 -11.44
C CYS A 236 -19.28 -22.87 -12.82
N ILE A 237 -18.23 -22.07 -12.84
CA ILE A 237 -17.56 -21.58 -14.06
C ILE A 237 -16.41 -22.51 -14.44
N MET A 238 -15.63 -22.92 -13.45
CA MET A 238 -14.58 -23.90 -13.59
C MET A 238 -14.78 -25.00 -12.54
N ALA A 239 -14.99 -26.23 -13.04
CA ALA A 239 -15.17 -27.38 -12.16
C ALA A 239 -13.92 -27.63 -11.30
N PRO A 240 -14.10 -28.25 -10.11
CA PRO A 240 -12.99 -28.60 -9.25
C PRO A 240 -11.92 -29.39 -10.00
N ASN A 241 -10.71 -28.86 -10.04
CA ASN A 241 -9.54 -29.48 -10.66
C ASN A 241 -8.37 -29.47 -9.68
N VAL A 242 -7.61 -30.54 -9.65
CA VAL A 242 -6.42 -30.64 -8.80
C VAL A 242 -5.29 -29.89 -9.48
N ILE A 243 -4.71 -28.92 -8.78
CA ILE A 243 -3.53 -28.22 -9.30
C ILE A 243 -2.29 -29.14 -9.22
N PRO A 244 -1.49 -29.21 -10.30
CA PRO A 244 -0.45 -30.24 -10.43
C PRO A 244 0.71 -30.05 -9.44
N SER A 245 1.08 -28.79 -9.16
CA SER A 245 2.14 -28.41 -8.22
C SER A 245 2.13 -26.90 -8.03
N ALA A 246 2.64 -26.43 -6.92
CA ALA A 246 2.97 -25.01 -6.70
C ALA A 246 4.43 -24.73 -7.14
N PRO A 247 4.75 -23.52 -7.66
CA PRO A 247 3.79 -22.46 -7.96
C PRO A 247 2.91 -22.79 -9.19
N TYR A 248 1.66 -22.38 -9.15
CA TYR A 248 0.69 -22.61 -10.21
C TYR A 248 0.10 -21.27 -10.70
N ALA A 249 -0.03 -21.11 -12.00
CA ALA A 249 -0.62 -19.94 -12.61
C ALA A 249 -1.78 -20.34 -13.52
N LEU A 250 -2.92 -19.66 -13.40
CA LEU A 250 -4.11 -19.88 -14.17
C LEU A 250 -4.53 -18.61 -14.91
N ASP A 251 -4.56 -18.66 -16.22
CA ASP A 251 -5.07 -17.56 -17.06
C ASP A 251 -6.61 -17.50 -16.98
N LEU A 252 -7.11 -16.36 -16.51
CA LEU A 252 -8.52 -16.03 -16.39
C LEU A 252 -9.00 -15.02 -17.45
N SER A 253 -8.18 -14.73 -18.47
CA SER A 253 -8.48 -13.76 -19.54
C SER A 253 -9.79 -14.06 -20.29
N HIS A 254 -10.22 -15.33 -20.28
CA HIS A 254 -11.45 -15.80 -20.89
C HIS A 254 -12.71 -15.51 -20.06
N LEU A 255 -12.54 -15.11 -18.77
CA LEU A 255 -13.69 -14.79 -17.93
C LEU A 255 -14.25 -13.40 -18.29
N PRO A 256 -15.58 -13.28 -18.45
CA PRO A 256 -16.23 -11.98 -18.55
C PRO A 256 -15.98 -11.11 -17.34
N MET A 257 -16.14 -9.79 -17.51
CA MET A 257 -16.13 -8.86 -16.38
C MET A 257 -17.21 -9.25 -15.37
N GLY A 258 -16.81 -9.36 -14.09
CA GLY A 258 -17.74 -9.77 -13.05
C GLY A 258 -17.08 -10.18 -11.75
N VAL A 259 -17.93 -10.49 -10.77
CA VAL A 259 -17.52 -10.98 -9.45
C VAL A 259 -17.54 -12.50 -9.45
N TYR A 260 -16.49 -13.10 -8.97
CA TYR A 260 -16.29 -14.54 -8.90
C TYR A 260 -15.85 -14.98 -7.52
N VAL A 261 -16.03 -16.26 -7.23
CA VAL A 261 -15.53 -16.91 -6.02
C VAL A 261 -14.60 -18.03 -6.45
N LEU A 262 -13.33 -17.90 -6.08
CA LEU A 262 -12.35 -18.96 -6.14
C LEU A 262 -12.49 -19.85 -4.91
N ARG A 263 -12.53 -21.15 -5.11
CA ARG A 263 -12.48 -22.11 -4.01
C ARG A 263 -11.21 -22.95 -4.13
N LEU A 264 -10.39 -22.92 -3.09
CA LEU A 264 -9.25 -23.78 -2.92
C LEU A 264 -9.50 -24.72 -1.74
N ASN A 265 -9.65 -25.99 -2.02
CA ASN A 265 -10.10 -26.97 -1.03
C ASN A 265 -11.38 -26.49 -0.31
N ASN A 266 -11.28 -26.17 0.98
CA ASN A 266 -12.38 -25.66 1.80
C ASN A 266 -12.39 -24.14 1.97
N GLN A 267 -11.40 -23.42 1.45
CA GLN A 267 -11.31 -21.97 1.54
C GLN A 267 -11.92 -21.31 0.30
N ALA A 268 -12.63 -20.21 0.48
CA ALA A 268 -13.28 -19.47 -0.59
C ALA A 268 -12.77 -18.03 -0.61
N TYR A 269 -12.36 -17.57 -1.80
CA TYR A 269 -11.80 -16.26 -2.05
C TYR A 269 -12.64 -15.54 -3.09
N LYS A 270 -13.09 -14.32 -2.80
CA LYS A 270 -13.82 -13.50 -3.76
C LYS A 270 -12.84 -12.69 -4.60
N PHE A 271 -13.02 -12.65 -5.90
CA PHE A 271 -12.22 -11.81 -6.80
C PHE A 271 -13.10 -11.18 -7.90
N VAL A 272 -12.56 -10.14 -8.53
CA VAL A 272 -13.24 -9.41 -9.61
C VAL A 272 -12.41 -9.50 -10.88
N CYS A 273 -13.01 -10.02 -11.97
CA CYS A 273 -12.45 -9.92 -13.31
C CYS A 273 -12.92 -8.60 -13.96
N LYS A 274 -11.99 -7.79 -14.42
CA LYS A 274 -12.21 -6.58 -15.22
C LYS A 274 -12.00 -6.82 -16.71
#